data_38f7fdb6cec8a9de5ad80341e5f2557f
#
_entry.id   38f7fdb6cec8a9de5ad80341e5f2557f
#
_cell.length_a   1.000
_cell.length_b   1.000
_cell.length_c   1.000
_cell.angle_alpha   90.00
_cell.angle_beta   90.00
_cell.angle_gamma   90.00
#
_symmetry.space_group_name_H-M   'P 1'
#
loop_
_entity.id
_entity.type
_entity.pdbx_description
1 polymer ?
#
loop_
_entity_poly.entity_id
_entity_poly.type
_entity_poly.pdbx_seq_one_letter_code
_entity_poly.pdbx_strand_id
1 'polypeptide(L)'
;MSSQLHLFEQPLTTRTVAALVKAQGVAALPSATRLADDARYQEVTCRSALNRTRGMAFRWTLNPYRGCTHACQYCFARRYQSQLEMGAGDQFSSYIFVKANIAATLARELSPRRWTPELVAVGTATDPYQPIEGRYRLTRACLELLDAADTPIGIVTKGPMVVRDADILARMSARGLATVYMSVPTVDPVWERLEPGTAPPRQRLRAVRQLIDAGVRAGVLMSPLVPGFSTQPSRIEATLAAMADLGVPLMGGNVLYLQDGQVVFYKTLPHLFELTGEDKLGKAIAYFMRYGIKAKEVNQLKIAK
;
A
#
# COMPACT_ATOMS: atom_id res chain seq x y z
N MET A 1 -10.99 -33.25 10.62
CA MET A 1 -9.97 -34.24 10.26
C MET A 1 -8.72 -33.47 9.92
N SER A 2 -7.80 -33.60 10.80
CA SER A 2 -6.68 -32.74 11.08
C SER A 2 -5.41 -33.40 10.53
N SER A 3 -4.75 -32.84 9.56
CA SER A 3 -3.40 -33.29 9.20
C SER A 3 -2.61 -32.35 8.28
N GLN A 4 -2.64 -31.05 8.53
CA GLN A 4 -1.76 -30.08 7.84
C GLN A 4 -1.05 -29.07 8.74
N LEU A 5 -1.02 -29.28 10.05
CA LEU A 5 -0.47 -28.34 11.04
C LEU A 5 0.95 -28.66 11.56
N HIS A 6 1.63 -29.68 11.04
CA HIS A 6 2.92 -30.12 11.60
C HIS A 6 4.17 -29.81 10.76
N LEU A 7 4.13 -28.90 9.80
CA LEU A 7 5.29 -28.64 8.93
C LEU A 7 6.27 -27.55 9.43
N PHE A 8 6.04 -26.90 10.59
CA PHE A 8 6.86 -25.77 11.03
C PHE A 8 7.13 -25.75 12.55
N GLU A 9 7.47 -26.87 13.16
CA GLU A 9 7.88 -26.93 14.57
C GLU A 9 9.34 -26.54 14.83
N GLN A 10 10.15 -26.27 13.81
CA GLN A 10 11.53 -25.76 13.98
C GLN A 10 11.65 -24.32 13.51
N PRO A 11 12.38 -23.45 14.25
CA PRO A 11 12.61 -22.07 13.82
C PRO A 11 13.37 -22.08 12.50
N LEU A 12 12.77 -21.42 11.48
CA LEU A 12 13.37 -21.31 10.15
C LEU A 12 14.73 -20.63 10.23
N THR A 13 15.76 -21.25 9.69
CA THR A 13 17.07 -20.60 9.55
C THR A 13 16.99 -19.48 8.50
N THR A 14 17.87 -18.49 8.59
CA THR A 14 17.95 -17.38 7.60
C THR A 14 18.09 -17.92 6.17
N ARG A 15 18.78 -19.05 5.98
CA ARG A 15 18.96 -19.71 4.69
C ARG A 15 17.68 -20.35 4.18
N THR A 16 16.88 -20.94 5.05
CA THR A 16 15.57 -21.53 4.75
C THR A 16 14.56 -20.43 4.41
N VAL A 17 14.58 -19.33 5.16
CA VAL A 17 13.76 -18.14 4.88
C VAL A 17 14.10 -17.55 3.51
N ALA A 18 15.38 -17.38 3.18
CA ALA A 18 15.81 -16.86 1.89
C ALA A 18 15.41 -17.79 0.72
N ALA A 19 15.51 -19.11 0.89
CA ALA A 19 15.09 -20.09 -0.11
C ALA A 19 13.57 -20.07 -0.31
N LEU A 20 12.81 -19.97 0.77
CA LEU A 20 11.35 -19.87 0.74
C LEU A 20 10.88 -18.60 0.01
N VAL A 21 11.50 -17.47 0.35
CA VAL A 21 11.20 -16.18 -0.28
C VAL A 21 11.56 -16.19 -1.78
N LYS A 22 12.68 -16.81 -2.14
CA LYS A 22 13.11 -16.93 -3.53
C LYS A 22 12.16 -17.82 -4.35
N ALA A 23 11.67 -18.91 -3.76
CA ALA A 23 10.83 -19.89 -4.45
C ALA A 23 9.35 -19.48 -4.51
N GLN A 24 8.82 -18.84 -3.46
CA GLN A 24 7.38 -18.65 -3.26
C GLN A 24 6.99 -17.19 -2.94
N GLY A 25 7.97 -16.28 -2.87
CA GLY A 25 7.74 -14.90 -2.48
C GLY A 25 7.58 -14.73 -0.97
N VAL A 26 7.40 -13.47 -0.54
CA VAL A 26 7.31 -13.09 0.89
C VAL A 26 6.05 -13.55 1.56
N ALA A 27 4.97 -13.74 0.81
CA ALA A 27 3.72 -14.29 1.33
C ALA A 27 3.91 -15.69 1.96
N ALA A 28 5.00 -16.37 1.64
CA ALA A 28 5.38 -17.65 2.25
C ALA A 28 6.05 -17.53 3.63
N LEU A 29 6.35 -16.32 4.10
CA LEU A 29 6.89 -16.14 5.45
C LEU A 29 5.80 -16.33 6.50
N PRO A 30 6.04 -17.12 7.56
CA PRO A 30 5.02 -17.45 8.57
C PRO A 30 4.31 -16.24 9.19
N SER A 31 5.00 -15.13 9.40
CA SER A 31 4.42 -13.91 9.98
C SER A 31 3.50 -13.17 9.02
N ALA A 32 3.80 -13.17 7.71
CA ALA A 32 2.93 -12.57 6.69
C ALA A 32 1.71 -13.47 6.38
N THR A 33 1.90 -14.78 6.44
CA THR A 33 0.84 -15.78 6.23
C THR A 33 -0.20 -15.75 7.35
N ARG A 34 0.18 -15.52 8.60
CA ARG A 34 -0.76 -15.54 9.74
C ARG A 34 -1.88 -14.51 9.62
N LEU A 35 -1.57 -13.26 9.25
CA LEU A 35 -2.61 -12.23 9.07
C LEU A 35 -3.48 -12.48 7.84
N ALA A 36 -2.93 -13.10 6.78
CA ALA A 36 -3.70 -13.45 5.59
C ALA A 36 -4.55 -14.71 5.81
N ASP A 37 -4.07 -15.68 6.59
CA ASP A 37 -4.78 -16.93 6.89
C ASP A 37 -5.94 -16.72 7.86
N ASP A 38 -5.82 -15.75 8.79
CA ASP A 38 -6.90 -15.38 9.71
C ASP A 38 -7.97 -14.50 9.04
N ALA A 39 -7.74 -13.99 7.84
CA ALA A 39 -8.70 -13.17 7.12
C ALA A 39 -9.77 -14.02 6.44
N ARG A 40 -11.01 -13.54 6.48
CA ARG A 40 -12.13 -14.08 5.73
C ARG A 40 -12.21 -13.43 4.37
N TYR A 41 -12.22 -14.25 3.33
CA TYR A 41 -12.31 -13.79 1.94
C TYR A 41 -13.70 -14.08 1.39
N GLN A 42 -14.39 -13.03 0.95
CA GLN A 42 -15.71 -13.13 0.37
C GLN A 42 -15.71 -12.60 -1.05
N GLU A 43 -16.07 -13.43 -2.01
CA GLU A 43 -16.31 -13.00 -3.37
C GLU A 43 -17.57 -12.16 -3.45
N VAL A 44 -17.46 -11.03 -4.16
CA VAL A 44 -18.57 -10.11 -4.42
C VAL A 44 -18.54 -9.66 -5.87
N THR A 45 -19.68 -9.23 -6.36
CA THR A 45 -19.78 -8.58 -7.66
C THR A 45 -19.75 -7.06 -7.51
N CYS A 46 -19.02 -6.37 -8.37
CA CYS A 46 -19.05 -4.91 -8.45
C CYS A 46 -19.85 -4.45 -9.66
N ARG A 47 -20.55 -3.32 -9.50
CA ARG A 47 -21.29 -2.67 -10.60
C ARG A 47 -20.40 -1.80 -11.48
N SER A 48 -19.33 -1.24 -10.87
CA SER A 48 -18.33 -0.42 -11.53
C SER A 48 -16.93 -0.84 -11.07
N ALA A 49 -15.97 -0.88 -11.99
CA ALA A 49 -14.57 -1.12 -11.73
C ALA A 49 -13.83 0.20 -11.47
N LEU A 50 -14.12 1.22 -12.31
CA LEU A 50 -13.57 2.55 -12.18
C LEU A 50 -14.48 3.43 -11.30
N ASN A 51 -13.88 4.08 -10.29
CA ASN A 51 -14.61 4.99 -9.43
C ASN A 51 -14.05 6.40 -9.61
N ARG A 52 -14.96 7.36 -9.86
CA ARG A 52 -14.60 8.76 -10.03
C ARG A 52 -14.23 9.40 -8.70
N THR A 53 -13.15 10.19 -8.70
CA THR A 53 -12.72 10.98 -7.54
C THR A 53 -13.06 12.46 -7.71
N ARG A 54 -13.09 13.19 -6.59
CA ARG A 54 -13.21 14.65 -6.57
C ARG A 54 -12.09 15.23 -5.72
N GLY A 55 -11.51 16.36 -6.18
CA GLY A 55 -10.46 17.05 -5.43
C GLY A 55 -9.10 16.33 -5.36
N MET A 56 -8.87 15.30 -6.20
CA MET A 56 -7.61 14.59 -6.31
C MET A 56 -6.90 14.93 -7.62
N ALA A 57 -5.58 14.72 -7.68
CA ALA A 57 -4.79 14.91 -8.90
C ALA A 57 -5.11 13.88 -10.00
N PHE A 58 -5.84 12.82 -9.68
CA PHE A 58 -6.33 11.80 -10.60
C PHE A 58 -7.85 11.74 -10.55
N ARG A 59 -8.46 11.46 -11.69
CA ARG A 59 -9.93 11.43 -11.81
C ARG A 59 -10.53 10.08 -11.49
N TRP A 60 -9.79 8.99 -11.70
CA TRP A 60 -10.27 7.63 -11.59
C TRP A 60 -9.45 6.79 -10.63
N THR A 61 -10.12 5.88 -9.92
CA THR A 61 -9.47 4.86 -9.10
C THR A 61 -9.95 3.47 -9.44
N LEU A 62 -9.04 2.51 -9.32
CA LEU A 62 -9.32 1.08 -9.44
C LEU A 62 -8.85 0.36 -8.18
N ASN A 63 -9.76 -0.41 -7.59
CA ASN A 63 -9.48 -1.20 -6.39
C ASN A 63 -10.09 -2.60 -6.53
N PRO A 64 -9.29 -3.64 -6.85
CA PRO A 64 -9.81 -5.01 -7.06
C PRO A 64 -10.39 -5.65 -5.82
N TYR A 65 -9.99 -5.15 -4.67
CA TYR A 65 -10.42 -5.64 -3.36
C TYR A 65 -11.07 -4.52 -2.55
N ARG A 66 -11.69 -4.90 -1.41
CA ARG A 66 -12.07 -3.99 -0.33
C ARG A 66 -11.65 -4.63 0.99
N GLY A 67 -11.07 -3.84 1.89
CA GLY A 67 -10.29 -4.35 3.01
C GLY A 67 -8.85 -4.64 2.58
N CYS A 68 -7.95 -4.80 3.55
CA CYS A 68 -6.52 -5.02 3.28
C CYS A 68 -5.86 -5.72 4.46
N THR A 69 -5.29 -6.90 4.22
CA THR A 69 -4.59 -7.70 5.25
C THR A 69 -3.25 -7.09 5.70
N HIS A 70 -2.75 -6.05 5.04
CA HIS A 70 -1.59 -5.28 5.51
C HIS A 70 -1.83 -4.62 6.87
N ALA A 71 -3.08 -4.42 7.26
CA ALA A 71 -3.51 -3.97 8.58
C ALA A 71 -2.84 -2.66 9.08
N CYS A 72 -2.36 -1.81 8.16
CA CYS A 72 -1.69 -0.56 8.53
C CYS A 72 -2.55 0.23 9.51
N GLN A 73 -1.94 0.64 10.64
CA GLN A 73 -2.65 1.27 11.74
C GLN A 73 -3.21 2.66 11.37
N TYR A 74 -2.54 3.36 10.47
CA TYR A 74 -2.88 4.71 10.00
C TYR A 74 -3.72 4.73 8.72
N CYS A 75 -4.19 3.57 8.22
CA CYS A 75 -4.82 3.48 6.90
C CYS A 75 -6.14 4.25 6.83
N PHE A 76 -6.19 5.30 6.01
CA PHE A 76 -7.41 6.10 5.82
C PHE A 76 -8.56 5.31 5.19
N ALA A 77 -8.26 4.21 4.47
CA ALA A 77 -9.26 3.40 3.81
C ALA A 77 -10.15 2.60 4.79
N ARG A 78 -9.74 2.49 6.06
CA ARG A 78 -10.54 1.87 7.12
C ARG A 78 -11.94 2.47 7.23
N ARG A 79 -12.08 3.79 7.03
CA ARG A 79 -13.36 4.50 7.05
C ARG A 79 -14.37 3.97 6.02
N TYR A 80 -13.90 3.39 4.93
CA TYR A 80 -14.81 2.87 3.90
C TYR A 80 -15.59 1.63 4.36
N GLN A 81 -15.15 0.92 5.41
CA GLN A 81 -15.90 -0.20 5.97
C GLN A 81 -17.22 0.23 6.61
N SER A 82 -17.30 1.45 7.15
CA SER A 82 -18.55 1.99 7.70
C SER A 82 -19.69 2.07 6.67
N GLN A 83 -19.37 2.18 5.37
CA GLN A 83 -20.37 2.13 4.29
C GLN A 83 -21.02 0.76 4.14
N LEU A 84 -20.48 -0.28 4.77
CA LEU A 84 -21.04 -1.64 4.84
C LEU A 84 -21.56 -1.96 6.24
N GLU A 85 -21.76 -0.94 7.08
CA GLU A 85 -22.13 -1.12 8.51
C GLU A 85 -21.11 -1.97 9.28
N MET A 86 -19.87 -2.02 8.80
CA MET A 86 -18.78 -2.79 9.40
C MET A 86 -17.84 -1.87 10.18
N GLY A 87 -17.20 -2.42 11.21
CA GLY A 87 -16.22 -1.70 12.02
C GLY A 87 -14.97 -1.33 11.20
N ALA A 88 -14.50 -0.09 11.37
CA ALA A 88 -13.26 0.41 10.77
C ALA A 88 -11.99 -0.13 11.44
N GLY A 89 -12.10 -0.85 12.55
CA GLY A 89 -11.01 -1.49 13.28
C GLY A 89 -10.52 -2.77 12.58
N ASP A 90 -10.53 -3.88 13.31
CA ASP A 90 -10.00 -5.16 12.86
C ASP A 90 -10.75 -5.74 11.66
N GLN A 91 -12.04 -5.43 11.52
CA GLN A 91 -12.83 -5.89 10.38
C GLN A 91 -12.31 -5.39 9.03
N PHE A 92 -11.60 -4.27 8.98
CA PHE A 92 -10.95 -3.81 7.74
C PHE A 92 -9.85 -4.76 7.25
N SER A 93 -9.15 -5.41 8.16
CA SER A 93 -8.03 -6.31 7.85
C SER A 93 -8.39 -7.79 7.91
N SER A 94 -9.48 -8.14 8.60
CA SER A 94 -9.94 -9.52 8.75
C SER A 94 -11.07 -9.95 7.80
N TYR A 95 -11.75 -8.99 7.15
CA TYR A 95 -12.76 -9.26 6.12
C TYR A 95 -12.37 -8.59 4.79
N ILE A 96 -11.98 -9.41 3.83
CA ILE A 96 -11.55 -8.96 2.51
C ILE A 96 -12.61 -9.34 1.47
N PHE A 97 -13.16 -8.34 0.81
CA PHE A 97 -14.07 -8.57 -0.31
C PHE A 97 -13.28 -8.62 -1.61
N VAL A 98 -13.45 -9.71 -2.35
CA VAL A 98 -12.81 -9.96 -3.64
C VAL A 98 -13.81 -9.67 -4.74
N LYS A 99 -13.57 -8.66 -5.56
CA LYS A 99 -14.48 -8.27 -6.65
C LYS A 99 -14.28 -9.18 -7.86
N ALA A 100 -14.81 -10.41 -7.77
CA ALA A 100 -14.53 -11.48 -8.72
C ALA A 100 -14.81 -11.13 -10.20
N ASN A 101 -15.77 -10.22 -10.46
CA ASN A 101 -16.13 -9.79 -11.80
C ASN A 101 -15.45 -8.49 -12.26
N ILE A 102 -14.46 -7.95 -11.53
CA ILE A 102 -13.92 -6.61 -11.78
C ILE A 102 -13.30 -6.48 -13.17
N ALA A 103 -12.58 -7.49 -13.66
CA ALA A 103 -11.98 -7.46 -14.98
C ALA A 103 -13.05 -7.39 -16.09
N ALA A 104 -14.08 -8.22 -16.02
CA ALA A 104 -15.19 -8.17 -16.98
C ALA A 104 -15.95 -6.82 -16.93
N THR A 105 -16.10 -6.23 -15.74
CA THR A 105 -16.70 -4.92 -15.57
C THR A 105 -15.84 -3.83 -16.16
N LEU A 106 -14.51 -3.87 -15.90
CA LEU A 106 -13.53 -2.94 -16.44
C LEU A 106 -13.47 -2.99 -17.98
N ALA A 107 -13.48 -4.18 -18.58
CA ALA A 107 -13.50 -4.33 -20.04
C ALA A 107 -14.68 -3.61 -20.71
N ARG A 108 -15.85 -3.65 -20.07
CA ARG A 108 -17.04 -2.92 -20.57
C ARG A 108 -16.90 -1.40 -20.41
N GLU A 109 -16.30 -0.94 -19.32
CA GLU A 109 -16.08 0.49 -19.05
C GLU A 109 -15.03 1.09 -19.97
N LEU A 110 -13.97 0.33 -20.29
CA LEU A 110 -12.89 0.73 -21.20
C LEU A 110 -13.25 0.61 -22.69
N SER A 111 -14.49 0.32 -23.03
CA SER A 111 -14.89 0.22 -24.45
C SER A 111 -14.62 1.55 -25.18
N PRO A 112 -14.11 1.54 -26.45
CA PRO A 112 -13.69 2.74 -27.18
C PRO A 112 -14.79 3.81 -27.36
N ARG A 113 -16.05 3.40 -27.27
CA ARG A 113 -17.19 4.33 -27.36
C ARG A 113 -17.46 5.10 -26.05
N ARG A 114 -16.88 4.67 -24.94
CA ARG A 114 -17.20 5.17 -23.60
C ARG A 114 -15.99 5.70 -22.85
N TRP A 115 -14.80 5.25 -23.21
CA TRP A 115 -13.57 5.54 -22.50
C TRP A 115 -12.67 6.47 -23.30
N THR A 116 -12.29 7.56 -22.67
CA THR A 116 -11.14 8.37 -23.08
C THR A 116 -10.04 8.17 -22.06
N PRO A 117 -8.83 7.76 -22.46
CA PRO A 117 -7.74 7.47 -21.53
C PRO A 117 -7.43 8.65 -20.61
N GLU A 118 -7.62 8.44 -19.32
CA GLU A 118 -7.29 9.37 -18.24
C GLU A 118 -6.56 8.60 -17.13
N LEU A 119 -5.77 9.29 -16.32
CA LEU A 119 -4.99 8.68 -15.24
C LEU A 119 -5.89 7.93 -14.25
N VAL A 120 -5.61 6.63 -14.08
CA VAL A 120 -6.23 5.75 -13.10
C VAL A 120 -5.26 5.45 -11.97
N ALA A 121 -5.63 5.81 -10.74
CA ALA A 121 -4.87 5.44 -9.56
C ALA A 121 -5.31 4.06 -9.06
N VAL A 122 -4.38 3.12 -9.00
CA VAL A 122 -4.61 1.73 -8.58
C VAL A 122 -4.11 1.55 -7.13
N GLY A 123 -4.97 1.01 -6.26
CA GLY A 123 -4.57 0.73 -4.87
C GLY A 123 -4.80 1.91 -3.91
N THR A 124 -5.79 2.74 -4.16
CA THR A 124 -6.10 3.90 -3.29
C THR A 124 -6.94 3.55 -2.06
N ALA A 125 -7.75 2.48 -2.10
CA ALA A 125 -8.63 2.08 -1.00
C ALA A 125 -8.36 0.64 -0.48
N THR A 126 -7.38 -0.01 -1.06
CA THR A 126 -6.86 -1.33 -0.69
C THR A 126 -5.44 -1.45 -1.22
N ASP A 127 -4.67 -2.45 -0.79
CA ASP A 127 -3.43 -2.76 -1.51
C ASP A 127 -3.73 -3.73 -2.66
N PRO A 128 -3.39 -3.38 -3.91
CA PRO A 128 -3.66 -4.22 -5.08
C PRO A 128 -2.79 -5.48 -5.12
N TYR A 129 -1.71 -5.52 -4.34
CA TYR A 129 -0.79 -6.65 -4.21
C TYR A 129 -0.75 -7.23 -2.79
N GLN A 130 -1.85 -7.11 -2.05
CA GLN A 130 -2.02 -7.86 -0.81
C GLN A 130 -2.02 -9.38 -1.08
N PRO A 131 -1.73 -10.27 -0.10
CA PRO A 131 -1.47 -11.69 -0.33
C PRO A 131 -2.49 -12.43 -1.19
N ILE A 132 -3.78 -12.11 -1.08
CA ILE A 132 -4.84 -12.77 -1.84
C ILE A 132 -4.73 -12.55 -3.38
N GLU A 133 -4.03 -11.50 -3.80
CA GLU A 133 -3.76 -11.25 -5.23
C GLU A 133 -2.92 -12.38 -5.85
N GLY A 134 -2.12 -13.10 -5.06
CA GLY A 134 -1.39 -14.29 -5.51
C GLY A 134 -2.32 -15.38 -6.05
N ARG A 135 -3.52 -15.50 -5.47
CA ARG A 135 -4.54 -16.47 -5.85
C ARG A 135 -5.44 -15.96 -7.00
N TYR A 136 -6.01 -14.75 -6.83
CA TYR A 136 -7.05 -14.27 -7.74
C TYR A 136 -6.53 -13.55 -8.98
N ARG A 137 -5.35 -12.95 -8.93
CA ARG A 137 -4.70 -12.23 -10.03
C ARG A 137 -5.57 -11.15 -10.68
N LEU A 138 -6.46 -10.52 -9.89
CA LEU A 138 -7.38 -9.51 -10.40
C LEU A 138 -6.68 -8.22 -10.79
N THR A 139 -5.63 -7.84 -10.06
CA THR A 139 -4.81 -6.68 -10.41
C THR A 139 -4.16 -6.89 -11.77
N ARG A 140 -3.53 -8.06 -11.99
CA ARG A 140 -2.93 -8.39 -13.29
C ARG A 140 -3.93 -8.32 -14.42
N ALA A 141 -5.10 -8.96 -14.26
CA ALA A 141 -6.15 -8.95 -15.28
C ALA A 141 -6.64 -7.52 -15.60
N CYS A 142 -6.72 -6.66 -14.59
CA CYS A 142 -7.06 -5.25 -14.81
C CYS A 142 -5.93 -4.49 -15.52
N LEU A 143 -4.67 -4.76 -15.21
CA LEU A 143 -3.52 -4.14 -15.88
C LEU A 143 -3.46 -4.49 -17.35
N GLU A 144 -3.74 -5.74 -17.73
CA GLU A 144 -3.81 -6.19 -19.14
C GLU A 144 -4.86 -5.40 -19.94
N LEU A 145 -6.00 -5.13 -19.34
CA LEU A 145 -7.08 -4.33 -19.96
C LEU A 145 -6.72 -2.84 -20.06
N LEU A 146 -6.07 -2.28 -19.03
CA LEU A 146 -5.63 -0.87 -19.03
C LEU A 146 -4.50 -0.65 -20.03
N ASP A 147 -3.57 -1.64 -20.16
CA ASP A 147 -2.51 -1.66 -21.16
C ASP A 147 -3.09 -1.67 -22.59
N ALA A 148 -4.05 -2.55 -22.85
CA ALA A 148 -4.74 -2.66 -24.14
C ALA A 148 -5.57 -1.41 -24.51
N ALA A 149 -6.01 -0.65 -23.51
CA ALA A 149 -6.78 0.60 -23.68
C ALA A 149 -5.90 1.86 -23.61
N ASP A 150 -4.57 1.76 -23.71
CA ASP A 150 -3.60 2.86 -23.61
C ASP A 150 -3.85 3.80 -22.41
N THR A 151 -4.35 3.24 -21.32
CA THR A 151 -4.80 4.03 -20.15
C THR A 151 -3.64 4.24 -19.19
N PRO A 152 -3.27 5.50 -18.87
CA PRO A 152 -2.20 5.78 -17.93
C PRO A 152 -2.59 5.39 -16.50
N ILE A 153 -1.63 4.81 -15.76
CA ILE A 153 -1.83 4.32 -14.38
C ILE A 153 -0.76 4.81 -13.42
N GLY A 154 -1.18 5.02 -12.17
CA GLY A 154 -0.29 5.15 -11.03
C GLY A 154 -0.64 4.10 -9.97
N ILE A 155 0.30 3.21 -9.67
CA ILE A 155 0.10 2.15 -8.66
C ILE A 155 0.73 2.58 -7.35
N VAL A 156 -0.03 2.49 -6.24
CA VAL A 156 0.51 2.63 -4.88
C VAL A 156 0.37 1.30 -4.18
N THR A 157 1.49 0.76 -3.69
CA THR A 157 1.49 -0.54 -3.02
C THR A 157 2.57 -0.66 -1.94
N LYS A 158 2.38 -1.58 -1.01
CA LYS A 158 3.38 -2.11 -0.06
C LYS A 158 3.74 -3.57 -0.37
N GLY A 159 3.10 -4.15 -1.38
CA GLY A 159 3.26 -5.55 -1.78
C GLY A 159 4.41 -5.76 -2.76
N PRO A 160 5.52 -6.42 -2.38
CA PRO A 160 6.60 -6.77 -3.32
C PRO A 160 6.15 -7.67 -4.48
N MET A 161 4.98 -8.29 -4.37
CA MET A 161 4.38 -9.09 -5.44
C MET A 161 4.15 -8.31 -6.75
N VAL A 162 4.19 -6.97 -6.71
CA VAL A 162 4.11 -6.13 -7.92
C VAL A 162 5.18 -6.49 -8.95
N VAL A 163 6.32 -7.04 -8.54
CA VAL A 163 7.39 -7.53 -9.42
C VAL A 163 6.91 -8.64 -10.36
N ARG A 164 5.90 -9.43 -9.97
CA ARG A 164 5.27 -10.45 -10.81
C ARG A 164 4.75 -9.88 -12.14
N ASP A 165 4.29 -8.64 -12.12
CA ASP A 165 3.64 -7.98 -13.26
C ASP A 165 4.59 -6.98 -13.96
N ALA A 166 5.91 -7.11 -13.73
CA ALA A 166 6.93 -6.24 -14.30
C ALA A 166 6.90 -6.23 -15.84
N ASP A 167 6.51 -7.34 -16.47
CA ASP A 167 6.38 -7.46 -17.92
C ASP A 167 5.37 -6.47 -18.52
N ILE A 168 4.18 -6.36 -17.92
CA ILE A 168 3.14 -5.41 -18.34
C ILE A 168 3.57 -3.98 -17.98
N LEU A 169 4.04 -3.79 -16.76
CA LEU A 169 4.41 -2.47 -16.24
C LEU A 169 5.57 -1.85 -17.01
N ALA A 170 6.55 -2.66 -17.47
CA ALA A 170 7.66 -2.19 -18.31
C ALA A 170 7.17 -1.73 -19.69
N ARG A 171 6.29 -2.52 -20.33
CA ARG A 171 5.68 -2.10 -21.62
C ARG A 171 4.89 -0.80 -21.49
N MET A 172 4.10 -0.66 -20.45
CA MET A 172 3.35 0.57 -20.18
C MET A 172 4.29 1.73 -19.82
N SER A 173 5.35 1.49 -19.02
CA SER A 173 6.34 2.52 -18.67
C SER A 173 7.11 3.03 -19.88
N ALA A 174 7.47 2.17 -20.82
CA ALA A 174 8.14 2.55 -22.07
C ALA A 174 7.30 3.53 -22.92
N ARG A 175 5.97 3.50 -22.76
CA ARG A 175 5.02 4.43 -23.39
C ARG A 175 4.64 5.61 -22.48
N GLY A 176 5.26 5.74 -21.30
CA GLY A 176 4.92 6.77 -20.31
C GLY A 176 3.59 6.55 -19.59
N LEU A 177 3.01 5.34 -19.69
CA LEU A 177 1.67 5.03 -19.20
C LEU A 177 1.65 4.39 -17.81
N ALA A 178 2.77 3.97 -17.21
CA ALA A 178 2.79 3.39 -15.89
C ALA A 178 3.84 4.02 -14.97
N THR A 179 3.46 4.21 -13.71
CA THR A 179 4.38 4.55 -12.63
C THR A 179 4.01 3.74 -11.38
N VAL A 180 5.00 3.13 -10.75
CA VAL A 180 4.82 2.36 -9.52
C VAL A 180 5.42 3.11 -8.34
N TYR A 181 4.61 3.35 -7.33
CA TYR A 181 5.00 3.98 -6.07
C TYR A 181 5.00 2.92 -4.97
N MET A 182 6.17 2.49 -4.54
CA MET A 182 6.30 1.60 -3.38
C MET A 182 6.31 2.41 -2.09
N SER A 183 5.31 2.19 -1.24
CA SER A 183 5.25 2.88 0.04
C SER A 183 6.24 2.28 1.05
N VAL A 184 7.21 3.09 1.47
CA VAL A 184 8.21 2.76 2.49
C VAL A 184 8.38 3.96 3.42
N PRO A 185 7.53 4.11 4.46
CA PRO A 185 7.62 5.23 5.39
C PRO A 185 8.90 5.26 6.21
N THR A 186 9.47 4.09 6.53
CA THR A 186 10.71 3.94 7.30
C THR A 186 11.29 2.53 7.13
N VAL A 187 12.62 2.41 7.29
CA VAL A 187 13.32 1.11 7.43
C VAL A 187 13.56 0.72 8.88
N ASP A 188 13.27 1.62 9.83
CA ASP A 188 13.39 1.37 11.27
C ASP A 188 12.41 0.28 11.71
N PRO A 189 12.77 -0.61 12.66
CA PRO A 189 11.88 -1.67 13.17
C PRO A 189 10.51 -1.22 13.66
N VAL A 190 10.33 0.07 13.93
CA VAL A 190 9.00 0.64 14.30
C VAL A 190 7.93 0.36 13.23
N TRP A 191 8.32 0.06 11.99
CA TRP A 191 7.39 -0.29 10.91
C TRP A 191 6.50 -1.49 11.27
N GLU A 192 7.00 -2.47 12.01
CA GLU A 192 6.25 -3.66 12.42
C GLU A 192 5.00 -3.31 13.23
N ARG A 193 5.09 -2.25 14.03
CA ARG A 193 3.96 -1.73 14.81
C ARG A 193 2.98 -0.92 13.97
N LEU A 194 3.48 -0.22 12.96
CA LEU A 194 2.68 0.65 12.10
C LEU A 194 2.00 -0.13 10.96
N GLU A 195 2.64 -1.18 10.47
CA GLU A 195 2.28 -1.91 9.25
C GLU A 195 2.42 -3.44 9.44
N PRO A 196 1.73 -4.04 10.44
CA PRO A 196 2.02 -5.39 10.94
C PRO A 196 1.84 -6.52 9.91
N GLY A 197 1.03 -6.32 8.86
CA GLY A 197 0.78 -7.31 7.81
C GLY A 197 1.55 -7.06 6.52
N THR A 198 2.54 -6.14 6.53
CA THR A 198 3.29 -5.81 5.32
C THR A 198 4.63 -6.52 5.25
N ALA A 199 5.18 -6.61 4.04
CA ALA A 199 6.55 -7.08 3.84
C ALA A 199 7.57 -6.12 4.49
N PRO A 200 8.75 -6.61 4.95
CA PRO A 200 9.80 -5.78 5.49
C PRO A 200 10.21 -4.64 4.54
N PRO A 201 10.48 -3.42 5.04
CA PRO A 201 10.81 -2.26 4.21
C PRO A 201 11.98 -2.49 3.25
N ARG A 202 13.07 -3.12 3.71
CA ARG A 202 14.21 -3.42 2.84
C ARG A 202 13.87 -4.38 1.69
N GLN A 203 12.88 -5.23 1.85
CA GLN A 203 12.39 -6.08 0.77
C GLN A 203 11.55 -5.27 -0.23
N ARG A 204 10.75 -4.33 0.25
CA ARG A 204 10.04 -3.40 -0.63
C ARG A 204 11.03 -2.57 -1.46
N LEU A 205 12.13 -2.10 -0.86
CA LEU A 205 13.19 -1.40 -1.59
C LEU A 205 13.84 -2.27 -2.67
N ARG A 206 14.14 -3.55 -2.35
CA ARG A 206 14.64 -4.50 -3.37
C ARG A 206 13.65 -4.73 -4.50
N ALA A 207 12.35 -4.79 -4.20
CA ALA A 207 11.31 -4.90 -5.23
C ALA A 207 11.29 -3.66 -6.16
N VAL A 208 11.50 -2.45 -5.62
CA VAL A 208 11.67 -1.24 -6.45
C VAL A 208 12.87 -1.37 -7.38
N ARG A 209 14.02 -1.84 -6.86
CA ARG A 209 15.21 -2.04 -7.69
C ARG A 209 14.93 -3.03 -8.82
N GLN A 210 14.29 -4.17 -8.52
CA GLN A 210 13.91 -5.17 -9.52
C GLN A 210 12.97 -4.59 -10.60
N LEU A 211 12.02 -3.76 -10.21
CA LEU A 211 11.14 -3.08 -11.17
C LEU A 211 11.92 -2.14 -12.08
N ILE A 212 12.86 -1.35 -11.52
CA ILE A 212 13.70 -0.43 -12.30
C ILE A 212 14.59 -1.23 -13.27
N ASP A 213 15.19 -2.32 -12.82
CA ASP A 213 16.01 -3.20 -13.66
C ASP A 213 15.21 -3.84 -14.80
N ALA A 214 13.91 -4.06 -14.61
CA ALA A 214 12.98 -4.53 -15.62
C ALA A 214 12.46 -3.42 -16.56
N GLY A 215 12.91 -2.16 -16.40
CA GLY A 215 12.47 -1.02 -17.22
C GLY A 215 11.17 -0.36 -16.75
N VAL A 216 10.71 -0.67 -15.55
CA VAL A 216 9.51 -0.03 -14.98
C VAL A 216 9.88 1.31 -14.35
N ARG A 217 9.11 2.36 -14.63
CA ARG A 217 9.20 3.62 -13.90
C ARG A 217 8.67 3.40 -12.48
N ALA A 218 9.59 3.20 -11.54
CA ALA A 218 9.27 2.88 -10.16
C ALA A 218 10.12 3.71 -9.18
N GLY A 219 9.59 3.93 -7.99
CA GLY A 219 10.32 4.59 -6.90
C GLY A 219 9.58 4.53 -5.58
N VAL A 220 10.19 5.11 -4.56
CA VAL A 220 9.71 5.09 -3.19
C VAL A 220 8.81 6.28 -2.90
N LEU A 221 7.71 6.00 -2.24
CA LEU A 221 6.85 6.98 -1.60
C LEU A 221 7.02 6.86 -0.08
N MET A 222 7.70 7.81 0.56
CA MET A 222 7.78 7.91 2.02
C MET A 222 6.47 8.47 2.59
N SER A 223 5.41 7.67 2.52
CA SER A 223 4.06 8.11 2.88
C SER A 223 3.25 7.00 3.57
N PRO A 224 2.60 7.35 4.69
CA PRO A 224 2.77 8.58 5.44
C PRO A 224 4.00 8.55 6.37
N LEU A 225 4.61 9.69 6.57
CA LEU A 225 5.52 9.90 7.69
C LEU A 225 4.68 10.12 8.94
N VAL A 226 4.82 9.23 9.92
CA VAL A 226 4.01 9.22 11.15
C VAL A 226 4.74 10.01 12.24
N PRO A 227 4.19 11.14 12.73
CA PRO A 227 4.81 11.96 13.76
C PRO A 227 5.21 11.15 14.99
N GLY A 228 6.43 11.38 15.50
CA GLY A 228 6.98 10.66 16.66
C GLY A 228 7.45 9.23 16.38
N PHE A 229 7.05 8.61 15.26
CA PHE A 229 7.48 7.27 14.86
C PHE A 229 8.49 7.30 13.71
N SER A 230 8.10 7.74 12.52
CA SER A 230 8.99 7.74 11.35
C SER A 230 9.54 9.13 10.99
N THR A 231 9.22 10.15 11.78
CA THR A 231 9.64 11.54 11.54
C THR A 231 10.92 11.94 12.26
N GLN A 232 11.55 11.04 13.02
CA GLN A 232 12.83 11.32 13.66
C GLN A 232 13.92 11.46 12.59
N PRO A 233 14.84 12.48 12.69
CA PRO A 233 15.89 12.71 11.71
C PRO A 233 16.67 11.45 11.35
N SER A 234 17.16 10.73 12.38
CA SER A 234 17.94 9.52 12.20
C SER A 234 17.19 8.41 11.45
N ARG A 235 15.85 8.30 11.61
CA ARG A 235 15.04 7.31 10.89
C ARG A 235 14.81 7.69 9.44
N ILE A 236 14.64 8.99 9.18
CA ILE A 236 14.54 9.51 7.81
C ILE A 236 15.87 9.29 7.09
N GLU A 237 16.98 9.67 7.71
CA GLU A 237 18.32 9.50 7.16
C GLU A 237 18.65 8.02 6.88
N ALA A 238 18.35 7.12 7.83
CA ALA A 238 18.54 5.69 7.64
C ALA A 238 17.69 5.13 6.46
N THR A 239 16.49 5.68 6.27
CA THR A 239 15.62 5.27 5.15
C THR A 239 16.16 5.77 3.83
N LEU A 240 16.60 7.02 3.76
CA LEU A 240 17.20 7.62 2.57
C LEU A 240 18.54 6.93 2.22
N ALA A 241 19.38 6.62 3.22
CA ALA A 241 20.62 5.86 3.02
C ALA A 241 20.32 4.47 2.43
N ALA A 242 19.35 3.74 2.99
CA ALA A 242 18.98 2.42 2.47
C ALA A 242 18.42 2.48 1.03
N MET A 243 17.80 3.60 0.65
CA MET A 243 17.36 3.84 -0.73
C MET A 243 18.56 4.11 -1.64
N ALA A 244 19.49 4.94 -1.19
CA ALA A 244 20.70 5.29 -1.93
C ALA A 244 21.57 4.05 -2.19
N ASP A 245 21.76 3.20 -1.17
CA ASP A 245 22.52 1.94 -1.27
C ASP A 245 21.97 0.99 -2.36
N LEU A 246 20.67 1.07 -2.62
CA LEU A 246 20.01 0.26 -3.66
C LEU A 246 19.78 1.02 -4.97
N GLY A 247 20.18 2.29 -5.05
CA GLY A 247 19.98 3.13 -6.22
C GLY A 247 18.50 3.30 -6.58
N VAL A 248 17.61 3.41 -5.57
CA VAL A 248 16.17 3.61 -5.79
C VAL A 248 15.76 5.05 -5.50
N PRO A 249 15.00 5.70 -6.40
CA PRO A 249 14.65 7.10 -6.27
C PRO A 249 13.53 7.34 -5.24
N LEU A 250 13.60 8.47 -4.54
CA LEU A 250 12.47 9.05 -3.82
C LEU A 250 11.55 9.78 -4.82
N MET A 251 10.28 9.36 -4.90
CA MET A 251 9.28 9.99 -5.75
C MET A 251 8.36 10.96 -5.00
N GLY A 252 8.38 10.92 -3.67
CA GLY A 252 7.61 11.82 -2.84
C GLY A 252 7.49 11.35 -1.40
N GLY A 253 6.91 12.20 -0.58
CA GLY A 253 6.61 11.91 0.81
C GLY A 253 5.61 12.91 1.35
N ASN A 254 4.81 12.48 2.30
CA ASN A 254 3.90 13.36 3.02
C ASN A 254 3.76 12.91 4.47
N VAL A 255 3.45 13.86 5.32
CA VAL A 255 3.13 13.60 6.73
C VAL A 255 1.73 12.99 6.81
N LEU A 256 1.51 12.15 7.80
CA LEU A 256 0.21 11.58 8.09
C LEU A 256 -0.83 12.70 8.23
N TYR A 257 -1.82 12.65 7.35
CA TYR A 257 -2.97 13.54 7.40
C TYR A 257 -4.16 12.82 8.02
N LEU A 258 -4.69 13.41 9.09
CA LEU A 258 -5.89 12.91 9.77
C LEU A 258 -7.08 13.76 9.32
N GLN A 259 -8.06 13.14 8.67
CA GLN A 259 -9.28 13.81 8.22
C GLN A 259 -10.36 13.80 9.31
N ASP A 260 -11.26 14.79 9.29
CA ASP A 260 -12.47 14.79 10.11
C ASP A 260 -13.25 13.47 9.95
N GLY A 261 -13.71 12.92 11.06
CA GLY A 261 -14.36 11.59 11.10
C GLY A 261 -13.41 10.42 11.38
N GLN A 262 -12.09 10.63 11.46
CA GLN A 262 -11.13 9.61 11.89
C GLN A 262 -11.00 9.50 13.43
N VAL A 263 -12.00 9.94 14.17
CA VAL A 263 -12.08 9.69 15.63
C VAL A 263 -11.91 8.21 15.98
N VAL A 264 -12.27 7.32 15.06
CA VAL A 264 -12.02 5.88 15.18
C VAL A 264 -10.52 5.56 15.13
N PHE A 265 -9.75 6.33 14.37
CA PHE A 265 -8.30 6.18 14.27
C PHE A 265 -7.60 6.53 15.59
N TYR A 266 -8.05 7.59 16.27
CA TYR A 266 -7.55 7.96 17.60
C TYR A 266 -7.86 6.90 18.65
N LYS A 267 -9.00 6.24 18.58
CA LYS A 267 -9.37 5.15 19.49
C LYS A 267 -8.58 3.87 19.25
N THR A 268 -8.14 3.62 18.01
CA THR A 268 -7.33 2.45 17.65
C THR A 268 -5.82 2.66 17.84
N LEU A 269 -5.37 3.91 17.99
CA LEU A 269 -3.96 4.28 18.24
C LEU A 269 -3.81 5.20 19.45
N PRO A 270 -4.41 4.92 20.63
CA PRO A 270 -4.30 5.79 21.80
C PRO A 270 -2.85 6.05 22.19
N HIS A 271 -1.96 5.05 22.07
CA HIS A 271 -0.53 5.17 22.34
C HIS A 271 0.23 6.07 21.34
N LEU A 272 -0.31 6.37 20.18
CA LEU A 272 0.31 7.31 19.23
C LEU A 272 0.25 8.74 19.80
N PHE A 273 -0.83 9.06 20.52
CA PHE A 273 -1.01 10.34 21.22
C PHE A 273 -0.19 10.44 22.49
N GLU A 274 -0.12 9.38 23.28
CA GLU A 274 0.73 9.33 24.47
C GLU A 274 2.21 9.54 24.12
N LEU A 275 2.67 9.03 22.96
CA LEU A 275 4.04 9.18 22.50
C LEU A 275 4.32 10.49 21.76
N THR A 276 3.32 11.12 21.14
CA THR A 276 3.54 12.35 20.37
C THR A 276 3.37 13.62 21.19
N GLY A 277 2.58 13.68 22.25
CA GLY A 277 2.30 14.87 23.07
C GLY A 277 2.27 16.17 22.24
N GLU A 278 1.51 17.16 22.61
CA GLU A 278 1.41 18.42 21.83
C GLU A 278 2.78 19.06 21.53
N ASP A 279 3.75 18.93 22.43
CA ASP A 279 5.10 19.49 22.30
C ASP A 279 5.97 18.75 21.27
N LYS A 280 5.74 17.46 21.06
CA LYS A 280 6.46 16.66 20.05
C LYS A 280 5.90 16.87 18.64
N LEU A 281 4.61 17.15 18.51
CA LEU A 281 3.99 17.52 17.24
C LEU A 281 4.54 18.86 16.74
N GLY A 282 4.66 19.86 17.60
CA GLY A 282 5.27 21.15 17.29
C GLY A 282 6.72 21.00 16.80
N LYS A 283 7.52 20.13 17.42
CA LYS A 283 8.90 19.83 17.01
C LYS A 283 8.96 19.10 15.67
N ALA A 284 8.06 18.16 15.42
CA ALA A 284 7.95 17.48 14.13
C ALA A 284 7.58 18.46 13.01
N ILE A 285 6.62 19.36 13.26
CA ILE A 285 6.23 20.44 12.36
C ILE A 285 7.41 21.34 12.02
N ALA A 286 8.16 21.83 13.04
CA ALA A 286 9.33 22.69 12.83
C ALA A 286 10.45 21.97 12.06
N TYR A 287 10.61 20.67 12.26
CA TYR A 287 11.57 19.85 11.50
C TYR A 287 11.21 19.78 10.02
N PHE A 288 9.94 19.51 9.68
CA PHE A 288 9.50 19.47 8.28
C PHE A 288 9.67 20.82 7.57
N MET A 289 9.37 21.92 8.26
CA MET A 289 9.60 23.27 7.71
C MET A 289 11.07 23.54 7.38
N ARG A 290 12.00 22.98 8.19
CA ARG A 290 13.46 23.11 7.95
C ARG A 290 13.91 22.37 6.67
N TYR A 291 13.24 21.29 6.28
CA TYR A 291 13.53 20.50 5.08
C TYR A 291 12.67 20.87 3.86
N GLY A 292 12.05 22.06 3.86
CA GLY A 292 11.38 22.64 2.71
C GLY A 292 9.95 22.13 2.44
N ILE A 293 9.37 21.40 3.39
CA ILE A 293 7.94 21.05 3.34
C ILE A 293 7.15 22.30 3.70
N LYS A 294 6.29 22.77 2.79
CA LYS A 294 5.58 24.04 2.92
C LYS A 294 4.64 24.04 4.13
N ALA A 295 4.63 25.12 4.90
CA ALA A 295 3.79 25.32 6.08
C ALA A 295 2.28 25.06 5.83
N LYS A 296 1.81 25.16 4.59
CA LYS A 296 0.45 24.90 4.18
C LYS A 296 0.07 23.41 4.31
N GLU A 297 1.03 22.51 4.11
CA GLU A 297 0.85 21.05 4.25
C GLU A 297 0.92 20.62 5.72
N VAL A 298 1.62 21.40 6.54
CA VAL A 298 1.80 21.18 7.98
C VAL A 298 0.63 21.75 8.80
N ASN A 299 0.05 22.88 8.38
CA ASN A 299 -1.10 23.50 9.07
C ASN A 299 -2.41 22.72 8.95
N GLN A 300 -2.48 21.73 8.07
CA GLN A 300 -3.60 20.78 8.00
C GLN A 300 -3.60 19.76 9.15
N LEU A 301 -2.54 19.72 9.95
CA LEU A 301 -2.44 18.96 11.20
C LEU A 301 -3.16 19.64 12.38
N LYS A 302 -4.02 20.64 12.15
CA LYS A 302 -4.88 21.18 13.19
C LYS A 302 -5.77 20.08 13.73
N ILE A 303 -5.41 19.57 14.88
CA ILE A 303 -6.24 18.72 15.72
C ILE A 303 -7.49 19.56 16.02
N ALA A 304 -8.65 19.13 15.51
CA ALA A 304 -9.91 19.65 15.98
C ALA A 304 -10.00 19.37 17.48
N LYS A 305 -10.15 20.42 18.28
CA LYS A 305 -10.39 20.33 19.72
C LYS A 305 -11.68 19.59 19.98
#